data_23b080c7a47fd7b5569166ea9d4eeb97
#
_entry.id   23b080c7a47fd7b5569166ea9d4eeb97
#
_cell.length_a   1.000
_cell.length_b   1.000
_cell.length_c   1.000
_cell.angle_alpha   90.00
_cell.angle_beta   90.00
_cell.angle_gamma   90.00
#
_symmetry.space_group_name_H-M   'P 1'
#
loop_
_entity.id
_entity.type
_entity.pdbx_description
1 polymer ?
#
loop_
_entity_poly.entity_id
_entity_poly.type
_entity_poly.pdbx_seq_one_letter_code
_entity_poly.pdbx_strand_id
1 'polypeptide(L)'
;GNSSDDRKLLITILRYIEENYKDGELTNLAKNLNYDVYWISKKIKELTGSTYTDLVQRKRLNQAVYYLTQTNIPIADIGLAIGYDNLSYFHRIFKARFGKTPKQYRDNYKK
;
A
#
# COMPACT_ATOMS: atom_id res chain seq x y z
N GLY A 1 9.22 18.69 -17.12
CA GLY A 1 9.59 18.87 -15.77
C GLY A 1 11.06 18.63 -15.53
N ASN A 2 11.54 19.18 -14.48
CA ASN A 2 12.91 18.96 -14.05
C ASN A 2 12.90 18.08 -12.79
N SER A 3 14.08 17.75 -12.29
CA SER A 3 14.21 16.85 -11.14
C SER A 3 13.58 17.42 -9.86
N SER A 4 13.50 18.74 -9.73
CA SER A 4 12.84 19.38 -8.57
C SER A 4 11.33 19.15 -8.62
N ASP A 5 10.71 19.34 -9.78
CA ASP A 5 9.28 19.11 -9.95
C ASP A 5 8.93 17.63 -9.78
N ASP A 6 9.76 16.74 -10.33
CA ASP A 6 9.60 15.30 -10.17
C ASP A 6 9.70 14.89 -8.70
N ARG A 7 10.63 15.48 -7.96
CA ARG A 7 10.79 15.20 -6.53
C ARG A 7 9.57 15.64 -5.74
N LYS A 8 9.04 16.83 -6.01
CA LYS A 8 7.84 17.33 -5.35
C LYS A 8 6.63 16.45 -5.67
N LEU A 9 6.49 16.06 -6.92
CA LEU A 9 5.39 15.18 -7.34
C LEU A 9 5.49 13.82 -6.64
N LEU A 10 6.69 13.25 -6.59
CA LEU A 10 6.91 11.97 -5.92
C LEU A 10 6.52 12.05 -4.44
N ILE A 11 6.95 13.10 -3.74
CA ILE A 11 6.61 13.29 -2.33
C ILE A 11 5.09 13.38 -2.16
N THR A 12 4.40 14.09 -3.04
CA THR A 12 2.95 14.24 -2.99
C THR A 12 2.25 12.88 -3.19
N ILE A 13 2.72 12.09 -4.16
CA ILE A 13 2.17 10.75 -4.43
C ILE A 13 2.36 9.85 -3.21
N LEU A 14 3.57 9.79 -2.67
CA LEU A 14 3.87 8.93 -1.53
C LEU A 14 3.09 9.34 -0.29
N ARG A 15 2.92 10.63 -0.07
CA ARG A 15 2.10 11.13 1.04
C ARG A 15 0.63 10.75 0.86
N TYR A 16 0.11 10.84 -0.35
CA TYR A 16 -1.26 10.43 -0.62
C TYR A 16 -1.46 8.94 -0.29
N ILE A 17 -0.52 8.09 -0.70
CA ILE A 17 -0.58 6.66 -0.40
C ILE A 17 -0.51 6.43 1.10
N GLU A 18 0.40 7.12 1.80
CA GLU A 18 0.55 7.01 3.25
C GLU A 18 -0.75 7.33 3.99
N GLU A 19 -1.45 8.37 3.54
CA GLU A 19 -2.66 8.84 4.20
C GLU A 19 -3.93 8.14 3.72
N ASN A 20 -3.90 7.49 2.55
CA ASN A 20 -5.10 6.96 1.90
C ASN A 20 -4.96 5.52 1.41
N TYR A 21 -4.01 4.74 1.94
CA TYR A 21 -3.76 3.38 1.44
C TYR A 21 -4.97 2.46 1.59
N LYS A 22 -5.85 2.72 2.54
CA LYS A 22 -7.00 1.88 2.81
C LYS A 22 -8.04 1.94 1.70
N ASP A 23 -8.34 3.14 1.20
CA ASP A 23 -9.43 3.32 0.24
C ASP A 23 -9.16 4.41 -0.81
N GLY A 24 -7.96 4.98 -0.85
CA GLY A 24 -7.63 6.00 -1.83
C GLY A 24 -7.40 5.42 -3.22
N GLU A 25 -7.97 6.07 -4.23
CA GLU A 25 -7.86 5.65 -5.62
C GLU A 25 -7.00 6.61 -6.42
N LEU A 26 -6.32 6.08 -7.45
CA LEU A 26 -5.49 6.89 -8.33
C LEU A 26 -6.29 7.98 -9.04
N THR A 27 -7.55 7.69 -9.38
CA THR A 27 -8.41 8.69 -10.02
C THR A 27 -8.63 9.90 -9.15
N ASN A 28 -8.77 9.70 -7.84
CA ASN A 28 -8.92 10.82 -6.90
C ASN A 28 -7.63 11.64 -6.79
N LEU A 29 -6.48 10.99 -6.74
CA LEU A 29 -5.20 11.68 -6.70
C LEU A 29 -5.00 12.51 -7.98
N ALA A 30 -5.26 11.91 -9.13
CA ALA A 30 -5.12 12.60 -10.42
C ALA A 30 -6.01 13.85 -10.48
N LYS A 31 -7.25 13.71 -10.03
CA LYS A 31 -8.22 14.81 -10.00
C LYS A 31 -7.74 15.93 -9.07
N ASN A 32 -7.26 15.58 -7.88
CA ASN A 32 -6.78 16.56 -6.91
C ASN A 32 -5.59 17.37 -7.45
N LEU A 33 -4.76 16.75 -8.28
CA LEU A 33 -3.57 17.38 -8.83
C LEU A 33 -3.80 17.97 -10.21
N ASN A 34 -5.01 17.86 -10.75
CA ASN A 34 -5.37 18.31 -12.11
C ASN A 34 -4.53 17.64 -13.19
N TYR A 35 -4.24 16.36 -13.01
CA TYR A 35 -3.54 15.56 -14.01
C TYR A 35 -4.49 14.52 -14.61
N ASP A 36 -4.22 14.16 -15.88
CA ASP A 36 -4.86 13.03 -16.51
C ASP A 36 -4.42 11.74 -15.79
N VAL A 37 -5.37 10.82 -15.55
CA VAL A 37 -5.09 9.61 -14.79
C VAL A 37 -4.07 8.71 -15.50
N TYR A 38 -4.10 8.65 -16.82
CA TYR A 38 -3.15 7.83 -17.56
C TYR A 38 -1.75 8.43 -17.49
N TRP A 39 -1.66 9.75 -17.58
CA TRP A 39 -0.37 10.44 -17.46
C TRP A 39 0.26 10.19 -16.09
N ILE A 40 -0.52 10.37 -15.01
CA ILE A 40 0.03 10.21 -13.67
C ILE A 40 0.39 8.75 -13.37
N SER A 41 -0.40 7.80 -13.89
CA SER A 41 -0.09 6.37 -13.77
C SER A 41 1.27 6.05 -14.38
N LYS A 42 1.52 6.53 -15.58
CA LYS A 42 2.80 6.36 -16.26
C LYS A 42 3.93 7.05 -15.51
N LYS A 43 3.67 8.25 -15.02
CA LYS A 43 4.68 9.03 -14.29
C LYS A 43 5.08 8.34 -12.99
N ILE A 44 4.13 7.76 -12.28
CA ILE A 44 4.42 6.97 -11.08
C ILE A 44 5.37 5.83 -11.40
N LYS A 45 5.09 5.09 -12.47
CA LYS A 45 5.95 3.99 -12.90
C LYS A 45 7.35 4.48 -13.24
N GLU A 46 7.46 5.61 -13.91
CA GLU A 46 8.76 6.21 -14.24
C GLU A 46 9.53 6.62 -12.99
N LEU A 47 8.86 7.24 -12.02
CA LEU A 47 9.52 7.77 -10.84
C LEU A 47 9.88 6.70 -9.81
N THR A 48 9.09 5.63 -9.71
CA THR A 48 9.23 4.65 -8.62
C THR A 48 9.62 3.26 -9.10
N GLY A 49 9.45 2.96 -10.38
CA GLY A 49 9.64 1.61 -10.90
C GLY A 49 8.45 0.69 -10.62
N SER A 50 7.41 1.17 -9.96
CA SER A 50 6.24 0.37 -9.57
C SER A 50 4.95 1.06 -9.98
N THR A 51 3.88 0.27 -10.14
CA THR A 51 2.56 0.85 -10.39
C THR A 51 1.99 1.43 -9.09
N TYR A 52 0.98 2.28 -9.23
CA TYR A 52 0.24 2.79 -8.07
C TYR A 52 -0.34 1.64 -7.24
N THR A 53 -0.93 0.65 -7.91
CA THR A 53 -1.52 -0.51 -7.23
C THR A 53 -0.47 -1.27 -6.43
N ASP A 54 0.73 -1.47 -6.99
CA ASP A 54 1.83 -2.14 -6.29
C ASP A 54 2.26 -1.34 -5.05
N LEU A 55 2.36 -0.03 -5.17
CA LEU A 55 2.75 0.82 -4.04
C LEU A 55 1.72 0.77 -2.91
N VAL A 56 0.44 0.81 -3.27
CA VAL A 56 -0.65 0.71 -2.28
C VAL A 56 -0.62 -0.65 -1.59
N GLN A 57 -0.49 -1.73 -2.37
CA GLN A 57 -0.45 -3.08 -1.80
C GLN A 57 0.74 -3.21 -0.84
N ARG A 58 1.90 -2.70 -1.23
CA ARG A 58 3.09 -2.74 -0.37
C ARG A 58 2.84 -1.99 0.94
N LYS A 59 2.22 -0.81 0.87
CA LYS A 59 1.91 -0.03 2.07
C LYS A 59 0.92 -0.77 2.97
N ARG A 60 -0.13 -1.35 2.38
CA ARG A 60 -1.13 -2.12 3.13
C ARG A 60 -0.48 -3.30 3.85
N LEU A 61 0.37 -4.07 3.16
CA LEU A 61 1.00 -5.24 3.74
C LEU A 61 2.04 -4.87 4.81
N ASN A 62 2.76 -3.77 4.62
CA ASN A 62 3.67 -3.27 5.65
C ASN A 62 2.90 -2.83 6.90
N GLN A 63 1.73 -2.23 6.72
CA GLN A 63 0.87 -1.86 7.84
C GLN A 63 0.33 -3.11 8.55
N ALA A 64 0.04 -4.17 7.81
CA ALA A 64 -0.35 -5.46 8.41
C ALA A 64 0.76 -5.98 9.31
N VAL A 65 2.02 -5.92 8.87
CA VAL A 65 3.15 -6.35 9.69
C VAL A 65 3.19 -5.58 11.01
N TYR A 66 2.97 -4.27 10.96
CA TYR A 66 2.90 -3.47 12.18
C TYR A 66 1.83 -3.99 13.13
N TYR A 67 0.61 -4.21 12.63
CA TYR A 67 -0.48 -4.71 13.49
C TYR A 67 -0.21 -6.11 14.00
N LEU A 68 0.38 -6.98 13.18
CA LEU A 68 0.69 -8.35 13.58
C LEU A 68 1.71 -8.40 14.71
N THR A 69 2.72 -7.52 14.66
CA THR A 69 3.84 -7.57 15.59
C THR A 69 3.68 -6.67 16.80
N GLN A 70 2.94 -5.58 16.68
CA GLN A 70 2.83 -4.57 17.74
C GLN A 70 1.47 -4.55 18.43
N THR A 71 0.52 -5.38 17.99
CA THR A 71 -0.82 -5.42 18.58
C THR A 71 -1.30 -6.85 18.68
N ASN A 72 -2.43 -7.05 19.37
CA ASN A 72 -3.13 -8.33 19.44
C ASN A 72 -4.43 -8.33 18.64
N ILE A 73 -4.57 -7.39 17.69
CA ILE A 73 -5.76 -7.30 16.86
C ILE A 73 -5.94 -8.61 16.08
N PRO A 74 -7.16 -9.18 16.05
CA PRO A 74 -7.41 -10.40 15.28
C PRO A 74 -7.05 -10.21 13.80
N ILE A 75 -6.52 -11.26 13.20
CA ILE A 75 -6.01 -11.19 11.81
C ILE A 75 -7.10 -10.76 10.83
N ALA A 76 -8.34 -11.23 11.00
CA ALA A 76 -9.44 -10.82 10.15
C ALA A 76 -9.67 -9.30 10.23
N ASP A 77 -9.57 -8.73 11.42
CA ASP A 77 -9.73 -7.29 11.63
C ASP A 77 -8.57 -6.50 11.01
N ILE A 78 -7.36 -7.08 11.04
CA ILE A 78 -6.20 -6.45 10.38
C ILE A 78 -6.47 -6.33 8.88
N GLY A 79 -6.96 -7.40 8.24
CA GLY A 79 -7.28 -7.36 6.82
C GLY A 79 -8.24 -6.23 6.47
N LEU A 80 -9.30 -6.09 7.25
CA LEU A 80 -10.26 -5.00 7.06
C LEU A 80 -9.62 -3.63 7.30
N ALA A 81 -8.82 -3.51 8.35
CA ALA A 81 -8.20 -2.23 8.72
C ALA A 81 -7.26 -1.70 7.64
N ILE A 82 -6.63 -2.58 6.86
CA ILE A 82 -5.71 -2.16 5.80
C ILE A 82 -6.36 -2.08 4.43
N GLY A 83 -7.67 -2.36 4.33
CA GLY A 83 -8.43 -2.15 3.11
C GLY A 83 -8.80 -3.41 2.34
N TYR A 84 -8.66 -4.60 2.92
CA TYR A 84 -9.05 -5.84 2.27
C TYR A 84 -10.28 -6.43 2.93
N ASP A 85 -11.37 -6.52 2.19
CA ASP A 85 -12.60 -7.14 2.67
C ASP A 85 -12.63 -8.64 2.37
N ASN A 86 -11.74 -9.14 1.53
CA ASN A 86 -11.60 -10.57 1.24
C ASN A 86 -10.41 -11.13 2.00
N LEU A 87 -10.68 -11.85 3.09
CA LEU A 87 -9.63 -12.39 3.96
C LEU A 87 -8.75 -13.40 3.24
N SER A 88 -9.33 -14.25 2.38
CA SER A 88 -8.55 -15.23 1.61
C SER A 88 -7.56 -14.58 0.68
N TYR A 89 -7.97 -13.48 0.03
CA TYR A 89 -7.08 -12.71 -0.83
C TYR A 89 -5.93 -12.10 -0.02
N PHE A 90 -6.25 -11.50 1.14
CA PHE A 90 -5.25 -10.95 2.04
C PHE A 90 -4.20 -12.00 2.43
N HIS A 91 -4.66 -13.17 2.86
CA HIS A 91 -3.75 -14.26 3.25
C HIS A 91 -2.83 -14.67 2.10
N ARG A 92 -3.39 -14.79 0.90
CA ARG A 92 -2.62 -15.21 -0.28
C ARG A 92 -1.54 -14.21 -0.65
N ILE A 93 -1.86 -12.91 -0.73
CA ILE A 93 -0.87 -11.90 -1.11
C ILE A 93 0.15 -11.66 -0.02
N PHE A 94 -0.25 -11.79 1.25
CA PHE A 94 0.68 -11.68 2.37
C PHE A 94 1.71 -12.80 2.31
N LYS A 95 1.25 -14.04 2.13
CA LYS A 95 2.14 -15.19 2.04
C LYS A 95 3.07 -15.09 0.82
N ALA A 96 2.55 -14.62 -0.31
CA ALA A 96 3.36 -14.45 -1.51
C ALA A 96 4.51 -13.46 -1.27
N ARG A 97 4.25 -12.39 -0.51
CA ARG A 97 5.26 -11.37 -0.25
C ARG A 97 6.24 -11.76 0.85
N PHE A 98 5.77 -12.35 1.94
CA PHE A 98 6.58 -12.58 3.13
C PHE A 98 6.98 -14.04 3.34
N GLY A 99 6.48 -14.96 2.51
CA GLY A 99 6.82 -16.39 2.61
C GLY A 99 6.09 -17.14 3.70
N LYS A 100 5.22 -16.49 4.46
CA LYS A 100 4.44 -17.12 5.53
C LYS A 100 3.10 -16.42 5.68
N THR A 101 2.14 -17.13 6.28
CA THR A 101 0.81 -16.56 6.53
C THR A 101 0.88 -15.48 7.61
N PRO A 102 -0.12 -14.60 7.70
CA PRO A 102 -0.17 -13.63 8.79
C PRO A 102 -0.06 -14.27 10.17
N LYS A 103 -0.73 -15.41 10.39
CA LYS A 103 -0.66 -16.11 11.67
C LYS A 103 0.75 -16.61 11.94
N GLN A 104 1.40 -17.25 10.97
CA GLN A 104 2.77 -17.71 11.10
C GLN A 104 3.72 -16.54 11.39
N TYR A 105 3.53 -15.43 10.71
CA TYR A 105 4.36 -14.26 10.91
C TYR A 105 4.26 -13.75 12.34
N ARG A 106 3.02 -13.62 12.86
CA ARG A 106 2.77 -13.19 14.23
C ARG A 106 3.39 -14.15 15.24
N ASP A 107 3.15 -15.45 15.06
CA ASP A 107 3.64 -16.46 15.98
C ASP A 107 5.16 -16.49 16.02
N ASN A 108 5.80 -16.40 14.86
CA ASN A 108 7.27 -16.40 14.77
C ASN A 108 7.88 -15.15 15.42
N TYR A 109 7.23 -14.00 15.27
CA TYR A 109 7.73 -12.77 15.87
C TYR A 109 7.68 -12.81 17.40
N LYS A 110 6.69 -13.47 17.96
CA LYS A 110 6.47 -13.50 19.43
C LYS A 110 7.31 -14.57 20.15
N LYS A 111 8.09 -15.35 19.45
CA LYS A 111 8.97 -16.37 20.07
C LYS A 111 10.16 -15.75 20.77
#